data_4f2cfd2a288d1e18158aa63dc3ecb333
#
_entry.id   4f2cfd2a288d1e18158aa63dc3ecb333
#
_cell.length_a   1.000
_cell.length_b   1.000
_cell.length_c   1.000
_cell.angle_alpha   90.00
_cell.angle_beta   90.00
_cell.angle_gamma   90.00
#
_symmetry.space_group_name_H-M   'P 1'
#
loop_
_entity.id
_entity.type
_entity.pdbx_description
1 polymer ?
#
loop_
_entity_poly.entity_id
_entity_poly.type
_entity_poly.pdbx_seq_one_letter_code
_entity_poly.pdbx_strand_id
1 'polypeptide(L)'
;MTKEQALASTQKFDAPYDIRYNTNRIINNTDGSIVGYKYFNFTETQGKKDIQLVLRLIPEGINGTITIMVDRPWVSQGGKQLGTIELKADMPKTSTELKTTLPALAELTGKHALYFVFSSDTKEKSLCTLEDFVFE
;
A
#
# COMPACT_ATOMS: atom_id res chain seq x y z
N MET A 1 8.98 4.44 -12.54
CA MET A 1 8.11 5.24 -11.66
C MET A 1 6.78 5.46 -12.36
N THR A 2 5.67 5.27 -11.66
CA THR A 2 4.35 5.57 -12.20
C THR A 2 4.09 7.08 -12.18
N LYS A 3 3.05 7.52 -12.88
CA LYS A 3 2.62 8.93 -12.86
C LYS A 3 2.27 9.37 -11.43
N GLU A 4 1.62 8.51 -10.66
CA GLU A 4 1.24 8.80 -9.29
C GLU A 4 2.45 8.90 -8.38
N GLN A 5 3.45 8.07 -8.60
CA GLN A 5 4.71 8.17 -7.86
C GLN A 5 5.40 9.50 -8.13
N ALA A 6 5.38 9.97 -9.38
CA ALA A 6 5.96 11.25 -9.73
C ALA A 6 5.21 12.39 -9.04
N LEU A 7 3.88 12.35 -9.02
CA LEU A 7 3.08 13.33 -8.30
C LEU A 7 3.35 13.29 -6.82
N ALA A 8 3.40 12.08 -6.24
CA ALA A 8 3.68 11.91 -4.82
C ALA A 8 5.03 12.50 -4.44
N SER A 9 6.05 12.33 -5.28
CA SER A 9 7.38 12.84 -4.98
C SER A 9 7.51 14.35 -5.17
N THR A 10 6.60 15.01 -5.89
CA THR A 10 6.62 16.46 -6.10
C THR A 10 5.73 17.22 -5.13
N GLN A 11 4.74 16.56 -4.52
CA GLN A 11 3.89 17.18 -3.51
C GLN A 11 4.61 17.20 -2.17
N LYS A 12 4.15 18.08 -1.28
CA LYS A 12 4.66 18.09 0.07
C LYS A 12 3.89 17.09 0.91
N PHE A 13 4.42 15.90 1.04
CA PHE A 13 3.83 14.87 1.89
C PHE A 13 4.38 14.96 3.30
N ASP A 14 4.17 16.10 3.91
CA ASP A 14 4.55 16.26 5.30
C ASP A 14 3.62 15.46 6.22
N ALA A 15 2.46 15.07 5.69
CA ALA A 15 1.49 14.31 6.44
C ALA A 15 0.72 13.38 5.50
N PRO A 16 0.97 12.06 5.52
CA PRO A 16 0.12 11.14 4.76
C PRO A 16 -1.26 10.94 5.39
N TYR A 17 -1.43 11.37 6.63
CA TYR A 17 -2.62 11.13 7.43
C TYR A 17 -3.83 11.90 6.88
N ASP A 18 -4.97 11.21 6.76
CA ASP A 18 -6.24 11.74 6.25
C ASP A 18 -6.19 12.30 4.82
N ILE A 19 -5.15 12.00 4.06
CA ILE A 19 -5.06 12.38 2.65
C ILE A 19 -5.23 11.13 1.82
N ARG A 20 -6.22 11.13 0.93
CA ARG A 20 -6.47 10.00 0.03
C ARG A 20 -5.61 10.14 -1.21
N TYR A 21 -4.80 9.13 -1.46
CA TYR A 21 -3.87 9.10 -2.58
C TYR A 21 -4.45 8.28 -3.72
N ASN A 22 -4.74 8.93 -4.83
CA ASN A 22 -5.26 8.29 -6.03
C ASN A 22 -4.13 7.56 -6.75
N THR A 23 -4.31 6.28 -7.02
CA THR A 23 -3.32 5.46 -7.72
C THR A 23 -3.54 5.45 -9.24
N ASN A 24 -4.57 6.14 -9.74
CA ASN A 24 -4.91 6.14 -11.15
C ASN A 24 -5.26 4.76 -11.69
N ARG A 25 -5.82 3.91 -10.83
CA ARG A 25 -6.20 2.54 -11.16
C ARG A 25 -5.05 1.71 -11.70
N ILE A 26 -4.10 1.41 -10.84
CA ILE A 26 -2.97 0.54 -11.20
C ILE A 26 -3.50 -0.86 -11.43
N ILE A 27 -3.35 -1.37 -12.64
CA ILE A 27 -3.84 -2.69 -13.07
C ILE A 27 -2.68 -3.69 -13.16
N ASN A 28 -3.03 -4.96 -13.40
CA ASN A 28 -2.07 -6.05 -13.59
C ASN A 28 -1.13 -6.26 -12.40
N ASN A 29 -1.70 -6.26 -11.21
CA ASN A 29 -0.97 -6.51 -9.98
C ASN A 29 -0.91 -8.02 -9.74
N THR A 30 0.08 -8.67 -10.33
CA THR A 30 0.28 -10.11 -10.26
C THR A 30 1.23 -10.48 -9.13
N ASP A 31 1.41 -11.76 -8.88
CA ASP A 31 2.41 -12.24 -7.92
C ASP A 31 3.78 -11.65 -8.25
N GLY A 32 4.40 -11.01 -7.27
CA GLY A 32 5.69 -10.34 -7.43
C GLY A 32 5.62 -8.89 -7.89
N SER A 33 4.44 -8.37 -8.20
CA SER A 33 4.28 -6.96 -8.56
C SER A 33 4.56 -6.06 -7.36
N ILE A 34 5.16 -4.91 -7.62
CA ILE A 34 5.52 -3.93 -6.59
C ILE A 34 5.06 -2.56 -7.07
N VAL A 35 4.29 -1.88 -6.21
CA VAL A 35 3.89 -0.49 -6.44
C VAL A 35 4.54 0.35 -5.35
N GLY A 36 5.35 1.32 -5.74
CA GLY A 36 6.08 2.14 -4.79
C GLY A 36 5.72 3.62 -4.89
N TYR A 37 5.76 4.30 -3.76
CA TYR A 37 5.52 5.73 -3.64
C TYR A 37 6.64 6.37 -2.84
N LYS A 38 7.16 7.50 -3.29
CA LYS A 38 8.27 8.25 -2.66
C LYS A 38 7.86 9.70 -2.54
N TYR A 39 8.08 10.36 -1.46
CA TYR A 39 8.37 9.88 -0.10
C TYR A 39 7.27 10.41 0.79
N PHE A 40 6.89 9.66 1.83
CA PHE A 40 5.92 10.13 2.82
C PHE A 40 6.63 10.49 4.11
N ASN A 41 6.21 11.57 4.73
CA ASN A 41 6.74 11.98 6.03
C ASN A 41 5.83 11.45 7.13
N PHE A 42 6.33 10.48 7.89
CA PHE A 42 5.57 9.82 8.95
C PHE A 42 5.70 10.49 10.32
N THR A 43 6.23 11.71 10.37
CA THR A 43 6.38 12.42 11.65
C THR A 43 5.04 12.61 12.37
N GLU A 44 3.97 12.89 11.64
CA GLU A 44 2.64 13.09 12.23
C GLU A 44 1.99 11.80 12.74
N THR A 45 2.44 10.64 12.28
CA THR A 45 1.94 9.35 12.75
C THR A 45 2.79 8.76 13.86
N GLN A 46 3.88 9.42 14.22
CA GLN A 46 4.76 8.98 15.28
C GLN A 46 4.00 8.90 16.60
N GLY A 47 4.14 7.77 17.30
CA GLY A 47 3.45 7.53 18.57
C GLY A 47 2.00 7.10 18.44
N LYS A 48 1.43 7.07 17.24
CA LYS A 48 0.06 6.64 16.99
C LYS A 48 0.03 5.18 16.57
N LYS A 49 -0.48 4.31 17.44
CA LYS A 49 -0.51 2.85 17.20
C LYS A 49 -1.80 2.38 16.53
N ASP A 50 -2.77 3.23 16.37
CA ASP A 50 -4.10 2.91 15.84
C ASP A 50 -4.33 3.40 14.41
N ILE A 51 -3.29 3.87 13.74
CA ILE A 51 -3.39 4.31 12.35
C ILE A 51 -3.72 3.11 11.47
N GLN A 52 -4.74 3.28 10.63
CA GLN A 52 -5.15 2.27 9.66
C GLN A 52 -4.81 2.72 8.27
N LEU A 53 -4.36 1.78 7.45
CA LEU A 53 -4.28 1.96 5.99
C LEU A 53 -5.58 1.44 5.40
N VAL A 54 -6.26 2.28 4.65
CA VAL A 54 -7.50 1.92 3.94
C VAL A 54 -7.19 1.91 2.45
N LEU A 55 -7.20 0.72 1.85
CA LEU A 55 -7.02 0.55 0.41
C LEU A 55 -8.38 0.42 -0.25
N ARG A 56 -8.59 1.18 -1.31
CA ARG A 56 -9.73 0.96 -2.20
C ARG A 56 -9.23 0.27 -3.45
N LEU A 57 -9.82 -0.87 -3.75
CA LEU A 57 -9.39 -1.69 -4.86
C LEU A 57 -10.57 -2.50 -5.43
N ILE A 58 -10.35 -3.08 -6.59
CA ILE A 58 -11.30 -3.99 -7.23
C ILE A 58 -10.67 -5.37 -7.24
N PRO A 59 -11.12 -6.31 -6.39
CA PRO A 59 -10.60 -7.68 -6.41
C PRO A 59 -10.94 -8.38 -7.71
N GLU A 60 -10.10 -9.33 -8.13
CA GLU A 60 -10.28 -10.03 -9.39
C GLU A 60 -10.51 -11.54 -9.21
N GLY A 61 -11.00 -11.95 -8.04
CA GLY A 61 -11.47 -13.29 -7.81
C GLY A 61 -10.39 -14.32 -7.54
N ILE A 62 -9.25 -13.91 -7.03
CA ILE A 62 -8.19 -14.83 -6.61
C ILE A 62 -7.72 -14.51 -5.21
N ASN A 63 -7.14 -15.51 -4.55
CA ASN A 63 -6.52 -15.30 -3.24
C ASN A 63 -5.13 -14.68 -3.41
N GLY A 64 -4.81 -13.77 -2.53
CA GLY A 64 -3.48 -13.16 -2.53
C GLY A 64 -3.27 -12.29 -1.31
N THR A 65 -2.08 -11.73 -1.21
CA THR A 65 -1.68 -10.87 -0.08
C THR A 65 -1.02 -9.62 -0.62
N ILE A 66 -1.37 -8.47 -0.04
CA ILE A 66 -0.68 -7.20 -0.26
C ILE A 66 0.14 -6.94 1.01
N THR A 67 1.45 -6.93 0.87
CA THR A 67 2.36 -6.63 1.98
C THR A 67 2.76 -5.16 1.90
N ILE A 68 2.60 -4.43 3.00
CA ILE A 68 2.94 -3.02 3.08
C ILE A 68 4.35 -2.90 3.65
N MET A 69 5.26 -2.34 2.86
CA MET A 69 6.67 -2.19 3.19
C MET A 69 7.09 -0.73 3.17
N VAL A 70 8.10 -0.38 3.94
CA VAL A 70 8.75 0.93 3.87
C VAL A 70 10.24 0.76 3.64
N ASP A 71 10.86 1.75 3.01
CA ASP A 71 12.27 1.90 2.68
C ASP A 71 12.74 1.00 1.56
N ARG A 72 12.38 -0.27 1.58
CA ARG A 72 12.68 -1.24 0.52
C ARG A 72 11.52 -2.22 0.40
N PRO A 73 11.30 -2.81 -0.77
CA PRO A 73 10.18 -3.74 -0.95
C PRO A 73 10.40 -5.11 -0.30
N TRP A 74 11.63 -5.44 0.10
CA TRP A 74 11.93 -6.72 0.73
C TRP A 74 12.73 -6.55 2.01
N VAL A 75 12.41 -7.38 3.00
CA VAL A 75 13.13 -7.40 4.28
C VAL A 75 14.61 -7.70 4.06
N SER A 76 14.93 -8.59 3.12
CA SER A 76 16.32 -8.96 2.80
C SER A 76 17.16 -7.78 2.28
N GLN A 77 16.52 -6.71 1.83
CA GLN A 77 17.18 -5.50 1.34
C GLN A 77 17.13 -4.34 2.34
N GLY A 78 16.69 -4.60 3.56
CA GLY A 78 16.59 -3.58 4.60
C GLY A 78 15.20 -2.95 4.72
N GLY A 79 14.19 -3.50 4.03
CA GLY A 79 12.82 -3.04 4.15
C GLY A 79 12.20 -3.44 5.47
N LYS A 80 11.23 -2.65 5.94
CA LYS A 80 10.46 -2.95 7.13
C LYS A 80 9.01 -3.22 6.74
N GLN A 81 8.48 -4.37 7.15
CA GLN A 81 7.08 -4.70 6.94
C GLN A 81 6.22 -3.98 7.96
N LEU A 82 5.24 -3.23 7.49
CA LEU A 82 4.27 -2.54 8.33
C LEU A 82 3.03 -3.38 8.61
N GLY A 83 2.59 -4.15 7.65
CA GLY A 83 1.40 -4.98 7.77
C GLY A 83 1.05 -5.66 6.46
N THR A 84 -0.07 -6.38 6.47
CA THR A 84 -0.56 -7.09 5.29
C THR A 84 -2.07 -6.91 5.14
N ILE A 85 -2.54 -7.01 3.91
CA ILE A 85 -3.97 -7.06 3.58
C ILE A 85 -4.18 -8.31 2.74
N GLU A 86 -5.15 -9.14 3.10
CA GLU A 86 -5.46 -10.36 2.36
C GLU A 86 -6.62 -10.17 1.40
N LEU A 87 -6.45 -10.70 0.18
CA LEU A 87 -7.49 -10.80 -0.82
C LEU A 87 -8.00 -12.23 -0.88
N LYS A 88 -9.31 -12.38 -1.01
CA LYS A 88 -9.96 -13.68 -1.07
C LYS A 88 -10.69 -13.83 -2.40
N ALA A 89 -10.71 -15.06 -2.93
CA ALA A 89 -11.35 -15.35 -4.20
C ALA A 89 -12.86 -15.09 -4.20
N ASP A 90 -13.50 -15.11 -3.03
CA ASP A 90 -14.93 -14.86 -2.88
C ASP A 90 -15.32 -13.41 -2.71
N MET A 91 -14.35 -12.49 -2.72
CA MET A 91 -14.63 -11.04 -2.65
C MET A 91 -15.34 -10.57 -3.92
N PRO A 92 -16.28 -9.61 -3.80
CA PRO A 92 -16.95 -9.08 -4.98
C PRO A 92 -15.95 -8.36 -5.89
N LYS A 93 -16.16 -8.47 -7.20
CA LYS A 93 -15.31 -7.82 -8.22
C LYS A 93 -15.75 -6.41 -8.48
N THR A 94 -15.98 -5.66 -7.41
CA THR A 94 -16.38 -4.25 -7.43
C THR A 94 -15.49 -3.48 -6.47
N SER A 95 -15.53 -2.16 -6.55
CA SER A 95 -14.74 -1.31 -5.66
C SER A 95 -15.00 -1.69 -4.20
N THR A 96 -13.94 -2.04 -3.50
CA THR A 96 -13.99 -2.54 -2.12
C THR A 96 -12.93 -1.85 -1.29
N GLU A 97 -13.28 -1.49 -0.06
CA GLU A 97 -12.32 -0.95 0.90
C GLU A 97 -11.83 -2.06 1.83
N LEU A 98 -10.52 -2.21 1.92
CA LEU A 98 -9.86 -3.12 2.85
C LEU A 98 -8.98 -2.31 3.79
N LYS A 99 -9.03 -2.65 5.07
CA LYS A 99 -8.34 -1.90 6.12
C LYS A 99 -7.37 -2.81 6.85
N THR A 100 -6.24 -2.24 7.25
CA THR A 100 -5.32 -2.89 8.17
C THR A 100 -4.72 -1.86 9.11
N THR A 101 -4.59 -2.22 10.38
CA THR A 101 -3.95 -1.37 11.38
C THR A 101 -2.44 -1.52 11.26
N LEU A 102 -1.72 -0.39 11.31
CA LEU A 102 -0.26 -0.36 11.15
C LEU A 102 0.39 0.22 12.40
N PRO A 103 0.46 -0.55 13.51
CA PRO A 103 1.04 -0.02 14.74
C PRO A 103 2.52 0.35 14.61
N ALA A 104 3.23 -0.25 13.68
CA ALA A 104 4.64 0.08 13.44
C ALA A 104 4.86 1.50 12.92
N LEU A 105 3.82 2.18 12.40
CA LEU A 105 3.93 3.59 12.03
C LEU A 105 4.28 4.48 13.20
N ALA A 106 3.90 4.08 14.42
CA ALA A 106 4.23 4.82 15.64
C ALA A 106 5.73 4.98 15.84
N GLU A 107 6.53 4.09 15.28
CA GLU A 107 7.99 4.08 15.43
C GLU A 107 8.72 4.81 14.29
N LEU A 108 8.00 5.25 13.27
CA LEU A 108 8.60 5.91 12.11
C LEU A 108 8.56 7.42 12.26
N THR A 109 9.66 8.06 11.88
CA THR A 109 9.74 9.51 11.75
C THR A 109 10.44 9.85 10.45
N GLY A 110 10.16 11.05 9.93
CA GLY A 110 10.80 11.52 8.71
C GLY A 110 10.25 10.85 7.46
N LYS A 111 10.99 11.00 6.38
CA LYS A 111 10.54 10.57 5.05
C LYS A 111 10.93 9.13 4.76
N HIS A 112 9.96 8.35 4.31
CA HIS A 112 10.16 6.95 3.93
C HIS A 112 9.43 6.65 2.62
N ALA A 113 10.01 5.78 1.81
CA ALA A 113 9.33 5.23 0.65
C ALA A 113 8.34 4.15 1.10
N LEU A 114 7.17 4.11 0.48
CA LEU A 114 6.10 3.16 0.78
C LEU A 114 5.94 2.20 -0.39
N TYR A 115 5.85 0.91 -0.11
CA TYR A 115 5.70 -0.11 -1.15
C TYR A 115 4.53 -1.04 -0.83
N PHE A 116 3.76 -1.36 -1.87
CA PHE A 116 2.78 -2.44 -1.83
C PHE A 116 3.33 -3.60 -2.65
N VAL A 117 3.56 -4.73 -2.01
CA VAL A 117 4.11 -5.93 -2.63
C VAL A 117 3.01 -6.98 -2.74
N PHE A 118 2.74 -7.42 -3.96
CA PHE A 118 1.66 -8.38 -4.24
C PHE A 118 2.22 -9.79 -4.30
N SER A 119 1.54 -10.73 -3.65
CA SER A 119 1.90 -12.13 -3.71
C SER A 119 0.66 -13.02 -3.82
N SER A 120 0.77 -14.11 -4.55
CA SER A 120 -0.33 -15.06 -4.75
C SER A 120 0.20 -16.40 -5.20
N ASP A 121 -0.52 -17.47 -4.87
CA ASP A 121 -0.27 -18.79 -5.41
C ASP A 121 -0.76 -18.90 -6.86
N THR A 122 -1.68 -18.04 -7.27
CA THR A 122 -2.16 -17.98 -8.65
C THR A 122 -1.25 -17.06 -9.44
N LYS A 123 -0.28 -17.65 -10.14
CA LYS A 123 0.71 -16.89 -10.89
C LYS A 123 0.10 -16.31 -12.17
N GLU A 124 0.68 -15.19 -12.64
CA GLU A 124 0.35 -14.54 -13.91
C GLU A 124 -1.08 -14.00 -14.01
N LYS A 125 -1.82 -13.96 -12.91
CA LYS A 125 -3.14 -13.35 -12.86
C LYS A 125 -3.14 -12.16 -11.91
N SER A 126 -3.84 -11.10 -12.31
CA SER A 126 -3.97 -9.92 -11.48
C SER A 126 -4.81 -10.19 -10.23
N LEU A 127 -4.31 -9.79 -9.08
CA LEU A 127 -5.03 -9.90 -7.81
C LEU A 127 -6.13 -8.85 -7.70
N CYS A 128 -5.84 -7.66 -8.18
CA CYS A 128 -6.76 -6.52 -8.05
C CYS A 128 -6.35 -5.37 -8.94
N THR A 129 -7.27 -4.43 -9.09
CA THR A 129 -6.99 -3.09 -9.61
C THR A 129 -6.93 -2.15 -8.40
N LEU A 130 -5.81 -1.51 -8.18
CA LEU A 130 -5.61 -0.61 -7.06
C LEU A 130 -6.11 0.79 -7.42
N GLU A 131 -7.04 1.35 -6.65
CA GLU A 131 -7.68 2.62 -6.97
C GLU A 131 -7.12 3.78 -6.17
N ASP A 132 -7.18 3.71 -4.85
CA ASP A 132 -6.65 4.75 -3.97
C ASP A 132 -6.41 4.21 -2.56
N PHE A 133 -5.79 5.01 -1.73
CA PHE A 133 -5.57 4.66 -0.35
C PHE A 133 -5.50 5.90 0.54
N VAL A 134 -5.72 5.70 1.84
CA VAL A 134 -5.62 6.74 2.85
C VAL A 134 -5.14 6.12 4.16
N PHE A 135 -4.38 6.88 4.92
CA PHE A 135 -4.05 6.55 6.32
C PHE A 135 -5.03 7.30 7.23
N GLU A 136 -5.71 6.55 8.10
CA GLU A 136 -6.70 7.12 9.01
C GLU A 136 -6.36 6.90 10.47
#